data_1b51d0be5e78a7163a080c01309d09b6
#
_entry.id   1b51d0be5e78a7163a080c01309d09b6
#
_cell.length_a   1.000
_cell.length_b   1.000
_cell.length_c   1.000
_cell.angle_alpha   90.00
_cell.angle_beta   90.00
_cell.angle_gamma   90.00
#
_symmetry.space_group_name_H-M   'P 1'
#
loop_
_entity.id
_entity.type
_entity.pdbx_description
1 polymer ?
#
loop_
_entity_poly.entity_id
_entity_poly.type
_entity_poly.pdbx_seq_one_letter_code
_entity_poly.pdbx_strand_id
1 'polypeptide(L)'
;MSKYGFLDVLEEEMEKVFPFDFEINWDKKNHAVEVAFLLEVQNTGGVALVDESGEESDEDIFFEEAVIFYNPAKSHVEEEAYLTALPYEPKKGLSRGFLAYFVLFLKDTAEVGLDALMDFLEDPEAEEFVMEWNQEVFEEGKVGLEESTFYPYPRY
;
A
#
# COMPACT_ATOMS: atom_id res chain seq x y z
N MET A 1 -24.99 0.57 -4.42
CA MET A 1 -24.73 1.31 -3.19
C MET A 1 -23.72 0.56 -2.32
N SER A 2 -22.64 1.20 -1.93
CA SER A 2 -21.63 0.52 -1.13
C SER A 2 -22.06 0.43 0.35
N LYS A 3 -21.99 -0.78 0.87
CA LYS A 3 -22.35 -1.07 2.26
C LYS A 3 -21.28 -0.57 3.24
N TYR A 4 -20.03 -0.60 2.81
CA TYR A 4 -18.89 -0.25 3.64
C TYR A 4 -18.18 1.03 3.18
N GLY A 5 -18.94 1.97 2.59
CA GLY A 5 -18.42 3.28 2.22
C GLY A 5 -17.18 3.20 1.32
N PHE A 6 -16.14 3.98 1.65
CA PHE A 6 -14.96 4.02 0.80
C PHE A 6 -14.16 2.71 0.77
N LEU A 7 -14.36 1.83 1.76
CA LEU A 7 -13.69 0.52 1.77
C LEU A 7 -14.12 -0.32 0.56
N ASP A 8 -15.41 -0.33 0.23
CA ASP A 8 -15.92 -1.05 -0.94
C ASP A 8 -15.38 -0.47 -2.24
N VAL A 9 -15.29 0.87 -2.32
CA VAL A 9 -14.75 1.54 -3.51
C VAL A 9 -13.27 1.22 -3.67
N LEU A 10 -12.52 1.26 -2.58
CA LEU A 10 -11.10 0.92 -2.59
C LEU A 10 -10.88 -0.51 -3.07
N GLU A 11 -11.67 -1.46 -2.56
CA GLU A 11 -11.59 -2.86 -2.97
C GLU A 11 -11.88 -3.02 -4.46
N GLU A 12 -12.93 -2.37 -4.97
CA GLU A 12 -13.25 -2.39 -6.40
C GLU A 12 -12.10 -1.88 -7.26
N GLU A 13 -11.50 -0.75 -6.88
CA GLU A 13 -10.41 -0.16 -7.64
C GLU A 13 -9.16 -1.05 -7.60
N MET A 14 -8.86 -1.64 -6.46
CA MET A 14 -7.74 -2.58 -6.33
C MET A 14 -7.94 -3.80 -7.24
N GLU A 15 -9.12 -4.38 -7.23
CA GLU A 15 -9.43 -5.56 -8.06
C GLU A 15 -9.35 -5.26 -9.56
N LYS A 16 -9.65 -4.03 -9.96
CA LYS A 16 -9.61 -3.64 -11.38
C LYS A 16 -8.21 -3.51 -11.93
N VAL A 17 -7.28 -2.94 -11.16
CA VAL A 17 -6.00 -2.50 -11.73
C VAL A 17 -4.76 -3.00 -10.98
N PHE A 18 -4.87 -3.37 -9.73
CA PHE A 18 -3.70 -3.77 -8.94
C PHE A 18 -3.31 -5.21 -9.28
N PRO A 19 -2.10 -5.44 -9.85
CA PRO A 19 -1.74 -6.78 -10.37
C PRO A 19 -1.13 -7.71 -9.33
N PHE A 20 -0.85 -7.23 -8.13
CA PHE A 20 -0.20 -8.03 -7.09
C PHE A 20 -1.23 -8.52 -6.08
N ASP A 21 -0.86 -9.53 -5.28
CA ASP A 21 -1.70 -9.99 -4.19
C ASP A 21 -1.87 -8.89 -3.15
N PHE A 22 -3.07 -8.69 -2.68
CA PHE A 22 -3.36 -7.67 -1.69
C PHE A 22 -4.45 -8.13 -0.73
N GLU A 23 -4.49 -7.45 0.42
CA GLU A 23 -5.50 -7.67 1.43
C GLU A 23 -5.90 -6.32 2.03
N ILE A 24 -7.19 -6.09 2.21
CA ILE A 24 -7.69 -4.89 2.85
C ILE A 24 -8.20 -5.26 4.23
N ASN A 25 -7.62 -4.66 5.26
CA ASN A 25 -7.94 -4.95 6.65
C ASN A 25 -8.59 -3.74 7.30
N TRP A 26 -9.80 -3.93 7.81
CA TRP A 26 -10.52 -2.87 8.49
C TRP A 26 -10.30 -2.97 9.99
N ASP A 27 -9.52 -2.05 10.54
CA ASP A 27 -9.26 -1.96 11.98
C ASP A 27 -10.33 -1.07 12.63
N LYS A 28 -11.43 -1.69 13.00
CA LYS A 28 -12.60 -0.98 13.55
C LYS A 28 -12.30 -0.24 14.83
N LYS A 29 -11.48 -0.81 15.69
CA LYS A 29 -11.11 -0.20 16.97
C LYS A 29 -10.27 1.05 16.81
N ASN A 30 -9.42 1.06 15.80
CA ASN A 30 -8.51 2.17 15.55
C ASN A 30 -9.02 3.14 14.48
N HIS A 31 -10.23 2.96 14.01
CA HIS A 31 -10.83 3.79 12.96
C HIS A 31 -9.95 3.92 11.71
N ALA A 32 -9.37 2.80 11.30
CA ALA A 32 -8.39 2.78 10.20
C ALA A 32 -8.67 1.64 9.21
N VAL A 33 -8.21 1.84 7.97
CA VAL A 33 -8.27 0.82 6.91
C VAL A 33 -6.86 0.63 6.38
N GLU A 34 -6.37 -0.60 6.43
CA GLU A 34 -5.03 -0.96 5.96
C GLU A 34 -5.13 -1.68 4.62
N VAL A 35 -4.28 -1.28 3.68
CA VAL A 35 -4.10 -1.99 2.41
C VAL A 35 -2.72 -2.63 2.43
N ALA A 36 -2.68 -3.94 2.56
CA ALA A 36 -1.43 -4.70 2.53
C ALA A 36 -1.26 -5.35 1.16
N PHE A 37 -0.04 -5.42 0.65
CA PHE A 37 0.23 -6.10 -0.62
C PHE A 37 1.53 -6.86 -0.54
N LEU A 38 1.68 -7.81 -1.46
CA LEU A 38 2.80 -8.74 -1.48
C LEU A 38 3.48 -8.73 -2.83
N LEU A 39 4.80 -8.54 -2.84
CA LEU A 39 5.63 -8.71 -4.01
C LEU A 39 6.35 -10.06 -3.90
N GLU A 40 6.23 -10.88 -4.94
CA GLU A 40 6.87 -12.18 -4.99
C GLU A 40 7.93 -12.19 -6.09
N VAL A 41 9.14 -12.58 -5.73
CA VAL A 41 10.25 -12.71 -6.68
C VAL A 41 10.83 -14.11 -6.57
N GLN A 42 10.95 -14.79 -7.72
CA GLN A 42 11.61 -16.10 -7.77
C GLN A 42 13.11 -15.92 -7.63
N ASN A 43 13.69 -16.64 -6.69
CA ASN A 43 15.13 -16.59 -6.45
C ASN A 43 15.86 -17.58 -7.37
N THR A 44 15.86 -17.27 -8.67
CA THR A 44 16.47 -18.14 -9.69
C THR A 44 17.99 -18.14 -9.65
N GLY A 45 18.60 -17.13 -9.01
CA GLY A 45 20.06 -17.03 -8.88
C GLY A 45 20.63 -17.78 -7.69
N GLY A 46 19.80 -18.39 -6.85
CA GLY A 46 20.26 -19.12 -5.68
C GLY A 46 20.93 -18.22 -4.63
N VAL A 47 20.56 -16.94 -4.58
CA VAL A 47 21.14 -16.00 -3.64
C VAL A 47 20.63 -16.31 -2.23
N ALA A 48 21.54 -16.51 -1.28
CA ALA A 48 21.19 -16.74 0.12
C ALA A 48 20.86 -15.41 0.78
N LEU A 49 19.67 -15.31 1.36
CA LEU A 49 19.21 -14.13 2.10
C LEU A 49 18.96 -14.49 3.54
N VAL A 50 19.22 -13.54 4.41
CA VAL A 50 18.99 -13.70 5.86
C VAL A 50 17.63 -13.09 6.18
N ASP A 51 16.75 -13.89 6.76
CA ASP A 51 15.42 -13.42 7.19
C ASP A 51 15.47 -12.74 8.57
N GLU A 52 14.33 -12.34 9.10
CA GLU A 52 14.23 -11.66 10.39
C GLU A 52 14.70 -12.52 11.56
N SER A 53 14.65 -13.84 11.43
CA SER A 53 15.12 -14.77 12.47
C SER A 53 16.62 -15.06 12.37
N GLY A 54 17.28 -14.53 11.35
CA GLY A 54 18.71 -14.76 11.12
C GLY A 54 19.02 -16.02 10.32
N GLU A 55 18.00 -16.67 9.77
CA GLU A 55 18.18 -17.86 8.93
C GLU A 55 18.44 -17.48 7.47
N GLU A 56 19.39 -18.13 6.86
CA GLU A 56 19.67 -17.96 5.42
C GLU A 56 18.70 -18.84 4.62
N SER A 57 18.15 -18.27 3.55
CA SER A 57 17.27 -18.98 2.65
C SER A 57 17.55 -18.60 1.19
N ASP A 58 17.52 -19.57 0.28
CA ASP A 58 17.61 -19.35 -1.16
C ASP A 58 16.28 -19.59 -1.86
N GLU A 59 15.19 -19.66 -1.07
CA GLU A 59 13.83 -19.81 -1.59
C GLU A 59 13.32 -18.53 -2.23
N ASP A 60 12.13 -18.59 -2.85
CA ASP A 60 11.47 -17.43 -3.42
C ASP A 60 11.27 -16.35 -2.34
N ILE A 61 11.32 -15.10 -2.77
CA ILE A 61 11.32 -13.96 -1.88
C ILE A 61 9.95 -13.29 -1.89
N PHE A 62 9.42 -13.06 -0.71
CA PHE A 62 8.15 -12.35 -0.52
C PHE A 62 8.44 -11.06 0.23
N PHE A 63 8.08 -9.94 -0.38
CA PHE A 63 8.21 -8.62 0.24
C PHE A 63 6.83 -8.05 0.48
N GLU A 64 6.49 -7.82 1.74
CA GLU A 64 5.18 -7.29 2.13
C GLU A 64 5.29 -5.84 2.56
N GLU A 65 4.36 -5.02 2.11
CA GLU A 65 4.27 -3.63 2.51
C GLU A 65 2.81 -3.24 2.67
N ALA A 66 2.55 -2.15 3.38
CA ALA A 66 1.18 -1.72 3.65
C ALA A 66 1.05 -0.20 3.69
N VAL A 67 -0.14 0.26 3.32
CA VAL A 67 -0.56 1.66 3.45
C VAL A 67 -1.74 1.70 4.40
N ILE A 68 -1.82 2.71 5.25
CA ILE A 68 -2.94 2.85 6.16
C ILE A 68 -3.68 4.16 5.93
N PHE A 69 -5.02 4.08 5.89
CA PHE A 69 -5.91 5.24 5.91
C PHE A 69 -6.41 5.42 7.33
N TYR A 70 -6.24 6.60 7.89
CA TYR A 70 -6.50 6.82 9.32
C TYR A 70 -7.35 8.06 9.57
N ASN A 71 -8.01 8.08 10.72
CA ASN A 71 -8.76 9.22 11.21
C ASN A 71 -7.80 10.11 12.03
N PRO A 72 -7.50 11.34 11.58
CA PRO A 72 -6.52 12.18 12.28
C PRO A 72 -6.88 12.51 13.72
N ALA A 73 -8.17 12.39 14.09
CA ALA A 73 -8.63 12.70 15.45
C ALA A 73 -8.72 11.46 16.36
N LYS A 74 -8.88 10.26 15.78
CA LYS A 74 -9.20 9.05 16.57
C LYS A 74 -8.20 7.91 16.45
N SER A 75 -7.53 7.81 15.32
CA SER A 75 -6.60 6.69 15.07
C SER A 75 -5.28 6.89 15.79
N HIS A 76 -4.68 5.78 16.23
CA HIS A 76 -3.30 5.75 16.72
C HIS A 76 -2.49 5.00 15.68
N VAL A 77 -1.65 5.72 14.94
CA VAL A 77 -0.87 5.16 13.82
C VAL A 77 0.62 5.43 14.02
N GLU A 78 1.40 4.38 13.90
CA GLU A 78 2.86 4.50 13.82
C GLU A 78 3.22 4.56 12.35
N GLU A 79 3.41 5.76 11.82
CA GLU A 79 3.66 5.98 10.38
C GLU A 79 4.86 5.18 9.87
N GLU A 80 5.85 4.97 10.73
CA GLU A 80 7.05 4.21 10.39
C GLU A 80 6.78 2.73 10.10
N ALA A 81 5.66 2.20 10.57
CA ALA A 81 5.28 0.81 10.35
C ALA A 81 4.65 0.58 8.97
N TYR A 82 4.39 1.66 8.21
CA TYR A 82 3.70 1.59 6.93
C TYR A 82 4.52 2.28 5.84
N LEU A 83 4.27 1.89 4.60
CA LEU A 83 4.85 2.57 3.44
C LEU A 83 4.46 4.05 3.44
N THR A 84 3.18 4.31 3.69
CA THR A 84 2.68 5.66 3.94
C THR A 84 1.40 5.58 4.76
N ALA A 85 1.08 6.67 5.47
CA ALA A 85 -0.15 6.82 6.21
C ALA A 85 -0.90 8.02 5.65
N LEU A 86 -2.15 7.81 5.24
CA LEU A 86 -2.96 8.84 4.58
C LEU A 86 -4.21 9.11 5.41
N PRO A 87 -4.47 10.39 5.77
CA PRO A 87 -5.68 10.71 6.52
C PRO A 87 -6.91 10.72 5.61
N TYR A 88 -8.05 10.30 6.15
CA TYR A 88 -9.33 10.52 5.49
C TYR A 88 -10.11 11.60 6.23
N GLU A 89 -11.02 12.28 5.52
CA GLU A 89 -11.87 13.28 6.15
C GLU A 89 -12.95 12.56 6.96
N PRO A 90 -13.06 12.80 8.29
CA PRO A 90 -13.94 12.02 9.16
C PRO A 90 -15.42 12.08 8.80
N LYS A 91 -15.89 13.15 8.18
CA LYS A 91 -17.30 13.31 7.81
C LYS A 91 -17.60 12.84 6.39
N LYS A 92 -16.75 13.21 5.43
CA LYS A 92 -16.95 12.91 4.01
C LYS A 92 -16.34 11.59 3.60
N GLY A 93 -15.25 11.18 4.25
CA GLY A 93 -14.48 10.01 3.86
C GLY A 93 -13.51 10.31 2.73
N LEU A 94 -13.55 9.51 1.67
CA LEU A 94 -12.67 9.67 0.52
C LEU A 94 -13.48 9.65 -0.78
N SER A 95 -13.03 10.42 -1.77
CA SER A 95 -13.69 10.45 -3.07
C SER A 95 -13.28 9.25 -3.92
N ARG A 96 -14.14 8.84 -4.85
CA ARG A 96 -13.82 7.79 -5.81
C ARG A 96 -12.63 8.19 -6.68
N GLY A 97 -12.57 9.47 -7.09
CA GLY A 97 -11.44 9.99 -7.87
C GLY A 97 -10.12 9.85 -7.13
N PHE A 98 -10.11 10.19 -5.85
CA PHE A 98 -8.92 10.02 -5.01
C PHE A 98 -8.52 8.55 -4.88
N LEU A 99 -9.48 7.66 -4.64
CA LEU A 99 -9.19 6.23 -4.46
C LEU A 99 -8.65 5.61 -5.75
N ALA A 100 -9.24 5.94 -6.89
CA ALA A 100 -8.75 5.47 -8.19
C ALA A 100 -7.32 5.96 -8.44
N TYR A 101 -7.05 7.23 -8.18
CA TYR A 101 -5.71 7.80 -8.29
C TYR A 101 -4.71 7.11 -7.35
N PHE A 102 -5.12 6.91 -6.09
CA PHE A 102 -4.29 6.21 -5.10
C PHE A 102 -3.90 4.81 -5.58
N VAL A 103 -4.87 4.04 -6.08
CA VAL A 103 -4.61 2.67 -6.53
C VAL A 103 -3.63 2.65 -7.70
N LEU A 104 -3.79 3.56 -8.67
CA LEU A 104 -2.86 3.68 -9.79
C LEU A 104 -1.46 4.06 -9.32
N PHE A 105 -1.36 4.99 -8.39
CA PHE A 105 -0.08 5.41 -7.83
C PHE A 105 0.57 4.27 -7.05
N LEU A 106 -0.20 3.53 -6.27
CA LEU A 106 0.29 2.37 -5.53
C LEU A 106 0.78 1.29 -6.47
N LYS A 107 0.04 1.04 -7.55
CA LYS A 107 0.45 0.09 -8.60
C LYS A 107 1.82 0.47 -9.16
N ASP A 108 1.99 1.74 -9.56
CA ASP A 108 3.26 2.22 -10.10
C ASP A 108 4.38 2.08 -9.07
N THR A 109 4.11 2.43 -7.82
CA THR A 109 5.07 2.30 -6.72
C THR A 109 5.48 0.85 -6.52
N ALA A 110 4.52 -0.06 -6.56
CA ALA A 110 4.78 -1.50 -6.41
C ALA A 110 5.59 -2.05 -7.57
N GLU A 111 5.29 -1.64 -8.80
CA GLU A 111 6.04 -2.08 -9.99
C GLU A 111 7.49 -1.59 -9.96
N VAL A 112 7.70 -0.33 -9.60
CA VAL A 112 9.05 0.23 -9.43
C VAL A 112 9.76 -0.49 -8.28
N GLY A 113 9.05 -0.76 -7.20
CA GLY A 113 9.59 -1.49 -6.06
C GLY A 113 10.00 -2.90 -6.41
N LEU A 114 9.22 -3.57 -7.25
CA LEU A 114 9.54 -4.92 -7.71
C LEU A 114 10.83 -4.92 -8.55
N ASP A 115 10.96 -3.97 -9.48
CA ASP A 115 12.16 -3.83 -10.29
C ASP A 115 13.39 -3.54 -9.43
N ALA A 116 13.23 -2.66 -8.43
CA ALA A 116 14.30 -2.33 -7.50
C ALA A 116 14.68 -3.54 -6.62
N LEU A 117 13.72 -4.36 -6.24
CA LEU A 117 13.96 -5.58 -5.47
C LEU A 117 14.75 -6.59 -6.29
N MET A 118 14.41 -6.75 -7.58
CA MET A 118 15.16 -7.61 -8.48
C MET A 118 16.60 -7.15 -8.65
N ASP A 119 16.80 -5.83 -8.82
CA ASP A 119 18.15 -5.25 -8.93
C ASP A 119 18.93 -5.45 -7.63
N PHE A 120 18.28 -5.30 -6.47
CA PHE A 120 18.88 -5.56 -5.16
C PHE A 120 19.39 -7.00 -5.05
N LEU A 121 18.62 -7.97 -5.54
CA LEU A 121 18.99 -9.38 -5.49
C LEU A 121 20.17 -9.72 -6.40
N GLU A 122 20.38 -8.95 -7.46
CA GLU A 122 21.49 -9.13 -8.38
C GLU A 122 22.76 -8.37 -7.95
N ASP A 123 22.64 -7.48 -6.97
CA ASP A 123 23.74 -6.65 -6.47
C ASP A 123 24.39 -7.28 -5.24
N PRO A 124 25.61 -7.84 -5.35
CA PRO A 124 26.28 -8.49 -4.22
C PRO A 124 26.72 -7.51 -3.13
N GLU A 125 26.73 -6.21 -3.41
CA GLU A 125 27.12 -5.18 -2.43
C GLU A 125 25.92 -4.58 -1.71
N ALA A 126 24.70 -4.85 -2.16
CA ALA A 126 23.50 -4.32 -1.53
C ALA A 126 23.26 -4.99 -0.17
N GLU A 127 23.09 -4.18 0.87
CA GLU A 127 22.89 -4.64 2.24
C GLU A 127 21.42 -4.66 2.65
N GLU A 128 20.62 -3.72 2.14
CA GLU A 128 19.24 -3.54 2.54
C GLU A 128 18.38 -3.08 1.36
N PHE A 129 17.14 -3.61 1.30
CA PHE A 129 16.14 -3.16 0.35
C PHE A 129 15.04 -2.41 1.10
N VAL A 130 14.70 -1.22 0.60
CA VAL A 130 13.61 -0.40 1.13
C VAL A 130 12.75 0.07 -0.03
N MET A 131 11.44 -0.15 0.05
CA MET A 131 10.51 0.40 -0.92
C MET A 131 10.20 1.85 -0.53
N GLU A 132 10.23 2.75 -1.49
CA GLU A 132 9.99 4.16 -1.26
C GLU A 132 8.61 4.60 -1.76
N TRP A 133 7.92 5.37 -0.94
CA TRP A 133 6.71 6.09 -1.33
C TRP A 133 7.07 7.55 -1.50
N ASN A 134 6.88 8.08 -2.72
CA ASN A 134 7.20 9.48 -2.99
C ASN A 134 5.98 10.36 -2.73
N GLN A 135 5.84 10.81 -1.50
CA GLN A 135 4.70 11.62 -1.05
C GLN A 135 4.61 12.95 -1.81
N GLU A 136 5.74 13.56 -2.14
CA GLU A 136 5.76 14.81 -2.87
C GLU A 136 5.12 14.66 -4.26
N VAL A 137 5.50 13.62 -5.00
CA VAL A 137 4.93 13.32 -6.32
C VAL A 137 3.45 12.97 -6.20
N PHE A 138 3.10 12.21 -5.15
CA PHE A 138 1.72 11.85 -4.89
C PHE A 138 0.84 13.11 -4.69
N GLU A 139 1.31 14.04 -3.85
CA GLU A 139 0.59 15.30 -3.59
C GLU A 139 0.48 16.18 -4.83
N GLU A 140 1.52 16.24 -5.64
CA GLU A 140 1.50 16.98 -6.90
C GLU A 140 0.45 16.42 -7.87
N GLY A 141 0.36 15.11 -7.97
CA GLY A 141 -0.60 14.45 -8.86
C GLY A 141 -2.04 14.56 -8.38
N LYS A 142 -2.26 14.85 -7.10
CA LYS A 142 -3.62 15.05 -6.56
C LYS A 142 -4.23 16.36 -7.01
N VAL A 143 -3.42 17.33 -7.37
CA VAL A 143 -3.92 18.62 -7.83
C VAL A 143 -4.68 18.44 -9.14
N GLY A 144 -5.92 18.88 -9.16
CA GLY A 144 -6.77 18.76 -10.35
C GLY A 144 -7.66 17.52 -10.40
N LEU A 145 -7.59 16.65 -9.39
CA LEU A 145 -8.52 15.52 -9.31
C LEU A 145 -9.95 16.02 -9.12
N GLU A 146 -10.89 15.38 -9.83
CA GLU A 146 -12.30 15.66 -9.62
C GLU A 146 -12.80 14.89 -8.40
N GLU A 147 -13.06 15.61 -7.33
CA GLU A 147 -13.55 15.02 -6.09
C GLU A 147 -15.01 15.41 -5.89
N SER A 148 -15.88 14.84 -6.72
CA SER A 148 -17.32 15.15 -6.69
C SER A 148 -18.16 14.10 -5.95
N THR A 149 -17.71 12.85 -5.90
CA THR A 149 -18.43 11.76 -5.26
C THR A 149 -17.61 11.22 -4.09
N PHE A 150 -18.10 11.42 -2.88
CA PHE A 150 -17.42 10.99 -1.66
C PHE A 150 -18.13 9.80 -1.04
N TYR A 151 -17.33 8.91 -0.44
CA TYR A 151 -17.80 7.74 0.28
C TYR A 151 -17.31 7.83 1.72
N PRO A 152 -18.19 7.69 2.70
CA PRO A 152 -17.81 7.85 4.11
C PRO A 152 -16.96 6.68 4.61
N TYR A 153 -16.39 6.87 5.80
CA TYR A 153 -15.75 5.78 6.52
C TYR A 153 -16.79 4.67 6.76
N PRO A 154 -16.40 3.39 6.58
CA PRO A 154 -17.34 2.28 6.74
C PRO A 154 -18.01 2.25 8.13
N ARG A 155 -19.27 1.81 8.15
CA ARG A 155 -20.05 1.65 9.37
C ARG A 155 -20.49 0.19 9.52
N TYR A 156 -20.57 -0.25 10.74
CA TYR A 156 -21.00 -1.60 11.08
C TYR A 156 -22.11 -1.61 12.10
#